data_450ff4c8780b7d29112b25816b0832da
#
_entry.id   450ff4c8780b7d29112b25816b0832da
#
_cell.length_a   1.000
_cell.length_b   1.000
_cell.length_c   1.000
_cell.angle_alpha   90.00
_cell.angle_beta   90.00
_cell.angle_gamma   90.00
#
_symmetry.space_group_name_H-M   'P 1'
#
loop_
_entity.id
_entity.type
_entity.pdbx_description
1 polymer ?
#
loop_
_entity_poly.entity_id
_entity_poly.type
_entity_poly.pdbx_seq_one_letter_code
_entity_poly.pdbx_strand_id
1 'polypeptide(L)'
;MYGGGQWTTQNKVLGGAYINFISAARVTTNLSERGVASMPLELDWGADNVMMEVAQEDFIKNSLTLFGYAYTDDKMQPLRELFAHATKAYIYKLTSGGAKAENTYATAKCCGIRGNDLKVAIAANVDGEGFDVKLYLDTQLVDSQTVASAADLKENAWVTWKETALEATAGVPLAGGTNGTVNGEVHQKYLDLLESYTVNTIGASVSDATTAKLYAAFAKRMRDKVGAKFQAVLYNCAVDYEGVINVKNSPDVIPWVVGLEAACGVNATCTNAIYDGELEIDTAYTQTQLENAVKAGEFVLHSVGTEVRVLEDINSLVTLTEDKNELFQSNQTIRVLDQIAMDIASLFNTKYHGKVQNNESGRVSLWNDIASHHKQLEQLGAIENFSEDDVAVSAGSEKRGVYVEDKVTIVNAMSQLYMTVVIEIGRAHV
;
A
#
# COMPACT_ATOMS: atom_id res chain seq x y z
N MET A 1 10.93 52.97 26.76
CA MET A 1 10.60 52.53 25.38
C MET A 1 11.61 51.46 25.00
N TYR A 2 11.19 50.24 24.76
CA TYR A 2 12.11 49.06 24.64
C TYR A 2 12.60 48.85 23.20
N GLY A 3 12.41 49.74 22.27
CA GLY A 3 12.68 49.53 20.86
C GLY A 3 12.20 48.12 20.44
N GLY A 4 11.30 47.95 19.56
CA GLY A 4 10.76 46.67 19.20
C GLY A 4 10.04 46.72 17.87
N GLY A 5 9.67 45.57 17.36
CA GLY A 5 8.93 45.39 16.14
C GLY A 5 9.61 44.41 15.16
N GLN A 6 8.90 44.06 14.11
CA GLN A 6 9.42 43.22 13.03
C GLN A 6 10.45 43.99 12.18
N TRP A 7 11.40 43.28 11.62
CA TRP A 7 12.38 43.85 10.72
C TRP A 7 12.53 42.95 9.47
N THR A 8 12.69 43.63 8.34
CA THR A 8 12.98 42.96 7.04
C THR A 8 14.36 43.36 6.54
N THR A 9 14.90 44.48 7.02
CA THR A 9 16.24 44.99 6.72
C THR A 9 16.85 45.60 7.98
N GLN A 10 18.19 45.58 8.09
CA GLN A 10 18.93 46.12 9.25
C GLN A 10 19.08 47.66 9.21
N ASN A 11 17.99 48.37 9.06
CA ASN A 11 17.94 49.83 8.87
C ASN A 11 17.30 50.57 10.04
N LYS A 12 17.28 50.00 11.24
CA LYS A 12 16.68 50.63 12.43
C LYS A 12 17.63 51.66 13.04
N VAL A 13 17.06 52.81 13.39
CA VAL A 13 17.83 53.97 13.91
C VAL A 13 17.95 53.92 15.44
N LEU A 14 16.99 53.34 16.14
CA LEU A 14 16.98 53.25 17.60
C LEU A 14 17.70 51.99 18.07
N GLY A 15 18.54 52.13 19.09
CA GLY A 15 19.11 50.99 19.81
C GLY A 15 18.00 50.18 20.49
N GLY A 16 17.98 48.86 20.30
CA GLY A 16 16.99 47.95 20.90
C GLY A 16 17.04 46.54 20.30
N ALA A 17 16.26 45.63 20.89
CA ALA A 17 16.14 44.27 20.37
C ALA A 17 15.01 44.20 19.32
N TYR A 18 15.35 43.81 18.11
CA TYR A 18 14.42 43.59 16.99
C TYR A 18 14.37 42.10 16.70
N ILE A 19 13.27 41.44 17.08
CA ILE A 19 13.13 39.99 17.06
C ILE A 19 11.99 39.63 16.11
N ASN A 20 12.31 38.86 15.04
CA ASN A 20 11.34 38.24 14.18
C ASN A 20 11.13 36.80 14.59
N PHE A 21 9.89 36.42 14.81
CA PHE A 21 9.49 35.02 14.91
C PHE A 21 9.13 34.53 13.49
N ILE A 22 10.02 33.78 12.90
CA ILE A 22 9.76 33.07 11.65
C ILE A 22 9.54 31.59 12.01
N SER A 23 8.42 31.05 11.58
CA SER A 23 8.26 29.61 11.51
C SER A 23 9.28 29.11 10.47
N ALA A 24 10.44 28.65 10.93
CA ALA A 24 11.20 27.76 10.09
C ALA A 24 10.30 26.54 9.89
N ALA A 25 9.93 26.26 8.65
CA ALA A 25 9.46 24.95 8.29
C ALA A 25 10.61 23.98 8.67
N ARG A 26 10.59 23.47 9.89
CA ARG A 26 11.41 22.34 10.25
C ARG A 26 10.94 21.23 9.33
N VAL A 27 11.85 20.67 8.56
CA VAL A 27 11.70 19.30 8.13
C VAL A 27 11.72 18.53 9.46
N THR A 28 10.54 18.33 10.02
CA THR A 28 10.35 17.50 11.18
C THR A 28 10.64 16.08 10.70
N THR A 29 11.44 15.34 11.43
CA THR A 29 11.61 13.89 11.30
C THR A 29 10.31 13.23 11.75
N ASN A 30 9.21 13.46 11.01
CA ASN A 30 7.96 12.78 11.28
C ASN A 30 8.10 11.37 10.72
N LEU A 31 7.60 10.40 11.47
CA LEU A 31 7.44 9.03 10.98
C LEU A 31 6.56 9.06 9.74
N SER A 32 6.95 8.33 8.70
CA SER A 32 6.14 8.21 7.49
C SER A 32 4.85 7.45 7.80
N GLU A 33 3.76 7.92 7.19
CA GLU A 33 2.46 7.27 7.34
C GLU A 33 2.46 5.89 6.68
N ARG A 34 1.73 4.95 7.30
CA ARG A 34 1.51 3.61 6.78
C ARG A 34 0.13 3.51 6.13
N GLY A 35 -0.13 2.38 5.49
CA GLY A 35 -1.42 2.11 4.83
C GLY A 35 -1.34 2.11 3.31
N VAL A 36 -0.13 2.15 2.74
CA VAL A 36 0.08 2.13 1.29
C VAL A 36 0.36 0.71 0.82
N ALA A 37 -0.54 0.17 0.01
CA ALA A 37 -0.46 -1.16 -0.57
C ALA A 37 -0.22 -1.12 -2.10
N SER A 38 0.19 -2.24 -2.69
CA SER A 38 0.12 -2.41 -4.14
C SER A 38 -0.27 -3.83 -4.51
N MET A 39 -1.16 -3.95 -5.49
CA MET A 39 -1.61 -5.23 -6.04
C MET A 39 -1.85 -5.17 -7.54
N PRO A 40 -1.42 -6.21 -8.27
CA PRO A 40 -1.90 -6.47 -9.62
C PRO A 40 -3.20 -7.27 -9.57
N LEU A 41 -4.16 -6.92 -10.40
CA LEU A 41 -5.46 -7.56 -10.47
C LEU A 41 -5.88 -7.84 -11.92
N GLU A 42 -6.61 -8.92 -12.12
CA GLU A 42 -7.30 -9.19 -13.37
C GLU A 42 -8.60 -8.39 -13.40
N LEU A 43 -8.65 -7.35 -14.23
CA LEU A 43 -9.75 -6.40 -14.27
C LEU A 43 -10.40 -6.38 -15.66
N ASP A 44 -11.71 -6.33 -15.69
CA ASP A 44 -12.52 -6.22 -16.94
C ASP A 44 -12.50 -4.79 -17.51
N TRP A 45 -12.08 -3.80 -16.69
CA TRP A 45 -11.97 -2.37 -17.01
C TRP A 45 -10.88 -1.73 -16.16
N GLY A 46 -10.34 -0.62 -16.62
CA GLY A 46 -9.30 0.15 -15.91
C GLY A 46 -8.16 0.52 -16.85
N ALA A 47 -7.36 1.50 -16.44
CA ALA A 47 -6.27 2.02 -17.27
C ALA A 47 -5.23 0.94 -17.59
N ASP A 48 -4.82 0.90 -18.85
CA ASP A 48 -3.94 -0.15 -19.37
C ASP A 48 -2.46 0.23 -19.20
N ASN A 49 -1.63 -0.71 -18.73
CA ASN A 49 -0.18 -0.59 -18.59
C ASN A 49 0.32 0.58 -17.72
N VAL A 50 -0.47 1.00 -16.75
CA VAL A 50 -0.11 2.05 -15.79
C VAL A 50 -0.47 1.63 -14.36
N MET A 51 0.23 2.19 -13.40
CA MET A 51 -0.14 2.07 -11.99
C MET A 51 -1.25 3.09 -11.69
N MET A 52 -2.41 2.60 -11.29
CA MET A 52 -3.54 3.43 -10.84
C MET A 52 -3.35 3.72 -9.35
N GLU A 53 -3.14 4.96 -8.99
CA GLU A 53 -3.17 5.40 -7.60
C GLU A 53 -4.62 5.59 -7.18
N VAL A 54 -5.04 4.87 -6.15
CA VAL A 54 -6.42 4.85 -5.67
C VAL A 54 -6.42 5.03 -4.16
N ALA A 55 -7.07 6.08 -3.67
CA ALA A 55 -7.36 6.22 -2.25
C ALA A 55 -8.65 5.46 -1.89
N GLN A 56 -8.77 5.03 -0.64
CA GLN A 56 -9.96 4.31 -0.16
C GLN A 56 -11.26 5.08 -0.46
N GLU A 57 -11.26 6.40 -0.23
CA GLU A 57 -12.44 7.24 -0.52
C GLU A 57 -12.78 7.31 -2.01
N ASP A 58 -11.75 7.34 -2.88
CA ASP A 58 -11.94 7.37 -4.33
C ASP A 58 -12.51 6.05 -4.84
N PHE A 59 -12.05 4.92 -4.28
CA PHE A 59 -12.63 3.63 -4.58
C PHE A 59 -14.11 3.56 -4.23
N ILE A 60 -14.51 4.02 -3.03
CA ILE A 60 -15.90 4.02 -2.59
C ILE A 60 -16.79 4.90 -3.50
N LYS A 61 -16.30 6.09 -3.86
CA LYS A 61 -17.08 7.08 -4.62
C LYS A 61 -17.07 6.85 -6.13
N ASN A 62 -15.94 6.41 -6.67
CA ASN A 62 -15.65 6.43 -8.12
C ASN A 62 -15.39 5.03 -8.69
N SER A 63 -15.71 3.95 -7.96
CA SER A 63 -15.48 2.55 -8.37
C SER A 63 -15.99 2.27 -9.78
N LEU A 64 -17.21 2.72 -10.10
CA LEU A 64 -17.80 2.53 -11.42
C LEU A 64 -16.93 3.13 -12.54
N THR A 65 -16.43 4.33 -12.35
CA THR A 65 -15.60 5.01 -13.35
C THR A 65 -14.20 4.42 -13.46
N LEU A 66 -13.61 4.03 -12.33
CA LEU A 66 -12.25 3.50 -12.26
C LEU A 66 -12.16 2.06 -12.76
N PHE A 67 -13.12 1.23 -12.37
CA PHE A 67 -13.08 -0.22 -12.55
C PHE A 67 -14.26 -0.81 -13.37
N GLY A 68 -15.20 0.03 -13.82
CA GLY A 68 -16.34 -0.38 -14.63
C GLY A 68 -17.49 -1.00 -13.84
N TYR A 69 -17.38 -1.13 -12.52
CA TYR A 69 -18.36 -1.75 -11.63
C TYR A 69 -18.63 -0.88 -10.41
N ALA A 70 -19.87 -0.93 -9.92
CA ALA A 70 -20.21 -0.25 -8.67
C ALA A 70 -19.41 -0.85 -7.49
N TYR A 71 -19.17 -0.05 -6.48
CA TYR A 71 -18.46 -0.49 -5.26
C TYR A 71 -19.02 -1.80 -4.66
N THR A 72 -20.35 -1.99 -4.72
CA THR A 72 -21.06 -3.15 -4.17
C THR A 72 -21.11 -4.37 -5.09
N ASP A 73 -20.53 -4.27 -6.29
CA ASP A 73 -20.50 -5.39 -7.24
C ASP A 73 -19.53 -6.48 -6.78
N ASP A 74 -19.86 -7.75 -7.03
CA ASP A 74 -19.03 -8.89 -6.65
C ASP A 74 -17.62 -8.83 -7.27
N LYS A 75 -17.49 -8.26 -8.47
CA LYS A 75 -16.20 -8.04 -9.13
C LYS A 75 -15.27 -7.13 -8.35
N MET A 76 -15.80 -6.29 -7.46
CA MET A 76 -15.04 -5.36 -6.63
C MET A 76 -14.67 -5.91 -5.26
N GLN A 77 -15.08 -7.14 -4.95
CA GLN A 77 -14.79 -7.79 -3.67
C GLN A 77 -13.28 -7.81 -3.33
N PRO A 78 -12.34 -8.16 -4.23
CA PRO A 78 -10.91 -8.12 -3.89
C PRO A 78 -10.41 -6.71 -3.51
N LEU A 79 -10.96 -5.69 -4.12
CA LEU A 79 -10.65 -4.29 -3.76
C LEU A 79 -11.29 -3.87 -2.44
N ARG A 80 -12.51 -4.35 -2.14
CA ARG A 80 -13.13 -4.13 -0.82
C ARG A 80 -12.33 -4.80 0.29
N GLU A 81 -11.86 -6.02 0.08
CA GLU A 81 -10.94 -6.72 1.00
C GLU A 81 -9.65 -5.90 1.25
N LEU A 82 -9.02 -5.41 0.20
CA LEU A 82 -7.82 -4.60 0.30
C LEU A 82 -8.07 -3.29 1.06
N PHE A 83 -9.12 -2.58 0.67
CA PHE A 83 -9.46 -1.27 1.24
C PHE A 83 -10.27 -1.35 2.55
N ALA A 84 -10.52 -2.56 3.10
CA ALA A 84 -10.96 -2.68 4.48
C ALA A 84 -9.97 -2.03 5.44
N HIS A 85 -8.68 -2.10 5.13
CA HIS A 85 -7.61 -1.56 5.96
C HIS A 85 -6.68 -0.58 5.24
N ALA A 86 -6.33 -0.81 3.97
CA ALA A 86 -5.44 0.08 3.23
C ALA A 86 -6.06 1.47 3.03
N THR A 87 -5.29 2.52 3.27
CA THR A 87 -5.71 3.91 3.05
C THR A 87 -5.53 4.34 1.59
N LYS A 88 -4.51 3.76 0.95
CA LYS A 88 -4.16 4.00 -0.45
C LYS A 88 -3.57 2.74 -1.07
N ALA A 89 -3.87 2.51 -2.34
CA ALA A 89 -3.25 1.42 -3.08
C ALA A 89 -2.83 1.83 -4.49
N TYR A 90 -1.75 1.23 -4.96
CA TYR A 90 -1.33 1.25 -6.35
C TYR A 90 -1.82 -0.05 -7.00
N ILE A 91 -2.84 0.08 -7.86
CA ILE A 91 -3.48 -1.05 -8.54
C ILE A 91 -2.96 -1.11 -9.97
N TYR A 92 -2.57 -2.31 -10.40
CA TYR A 92 -2.16 -2.57 -11.77
C TYR A 92 -3.10 -3.57 -12.43
N LYS A 93 -3.60 -3.23 -13.61
CA LYS A 93 -4.42 -4.15 -14.39
C LYS A 93 -3.54 -5.13 -15.15
N LEU A 94 -3.66 -6.41 -14.80
CA LEU A 94 -2.97 -7.50 -15.49
C LEU A 94 -3.60 -7.73 -16.87
N THR A 95 -2.91 -7.35 -17.92
CA THR A 95 -3.37 -7.55 -19.30
C THR A 95 -2.23 -7.57 -20.31
N SER A 96 -2.31 -8.45 -21.30
CA SER A 96 -1.45 -8.46 -22.47
C SER A 96 -2.29 -8.75 -23.70
N GLY A 97 -2.26 -7.85 -24.70
CA GLY A 97 -3.00 -8.01 -25.94
C GLY A 97 -4.53 -7.87 -25.79
N GLY A 98 -5.00 -7.21 -24.72
CA GLY A 98 -6.40 -6.85 -24.58
C GLY A 98 -6.85 -5.88 -25.67
N ALA A 99 -8.10 -6.02 -26.12
CA ALA A 99 -8.72 -5.16 -27.14
C ALA A 99 -9.73 -4.21 -26.51
N LYS A 100 -9.85 -3.01 -27.10
CA LYS A 100 -10.88 -2.03 -26.76
C LYS A 100 -12.14 -2.35 -27.55
N ALA A 101 -13.29 -2.29 -26.88
CA ALA A 101 -14.57 -2.37 -27.57
C ALA A 101 -14.80 -1.11 -28.40
N GLU A 102 -15.43 -1.23 -29.56
CA GLU A 102 -15.72 -0.10 -30.41
C GLU A 102 -17.03 -0.30 -31.22
N ASN A 103 -17.57 0.80 -31.69
CA ASN A 103 -18.63 0.84 -32.68
C ASN A 103 -18.37 1.96 -33.69
N THR A 104 -19.37 2.30 -34.53
CA THR A 104 -19.28 3.37 -35.51
C THR A 104 -18.95 4.74 -34.90
N TYR A 105 -19.39 5.03 -33.66
CA TYR A 105 -19.34 6.36 -33.06
C TYR A 105 -18.25 6.51 -32.00
N ALA A 106 -17.84 5.42 -31.37
CA ALA A 106 -16.96 5.49 -30.22
C ALA A 106 -16.03 4.28 -30.07
N THR A 107 -14.89 4.48 -29.42
CA THR A 107 -13.97 3.42 -28.96
C THR A 107 -13.82 3.53 -27.44
N ALA A 108 -13.91 2.42 -26.72
CA ALA A 108 -13.72 2.37 -25.27
C ALA A 108 -12.34 2.91 -24.87
N LYS A 109 -12.23 3.64 -23.77
CA LYS A 109 -10.93 4.17 -23.27
C LYS A 109 -9.98 3.08 -22.80
N CYS A 110 -10.54 2.02 -22.19
CA CYS A 110 -9.78 0.90 -21.67
C CYS A 110 -10.04 -0.38 -22.47
N CYS A 111 -9.06 -1.27 -22.56
CA CYS A 111 -9.32 -2.63 -23.02
C CYS A 111 -10.15 -3.40 -21.97
N GLY A 112 -10.81 -4.46 -22.38
CA GLY A 112 -11.56 -5.33 -21.47
C GLY A 112 -12.96 -5.62 -21.94
N ILE A 113 -13.51 -6.72 -21.43
CA ILE A 113 -14.86 -7.19 -21.80
C ILE A 113 -15.94 -6.21 -21.36
N ARG A 114 -15.71 -5.43 -20.29
CA ARG A 114 -16.65 -4.45 -19.77
C ARG A 114 -16.96 -3.34 -20.78
N GLY A 115 -16.04 -3.04 -21.71
CA GLY A 115 -16.27 -2.12 -22.80
C GLY A 115 -17.41 -2.54 -23.75
N ASN A 116 -17.73 -3.83 -23.83
CA ASN A 116 -18.83 -4.35 -24.67
C ASN A 116 -20.22 -4.00 -24.11
N ASP A 117 -20.30 -3.65 -22.83
CA ASP A 117 -21.55 -3.26 -22.15
C ASP A 117 -21.88 -1.76 -22.36
N LEU A 118 -20.97 -1.02 -23.00
CA LEU A 118 -21.20 0.37 -23.40
C LEU A 118 -22.09 0.44 -24.65
N LYS A 119 -23.04 1.40 -24.67
CA LYS A 119 -23.95 1.61 -25.74
C LYS A 119 -24.17 3.09 -26.04
N VAL A 120 -24.03 3.51 -27.30
CA VAL A 120 -24.27 4.87 -27.76
C VAL A 120 -25.69 4.98 -28.34
N ALA A 121 -26.50 5.87 -27.80
CA ALA A 121 -27.81 6.23 -28.37
C ALA A 121 -27.82 7.69 -28.84
N ILE A 122 -28.39 7.96 -29.98
CA ILE A 122 -28.42 9.28 -30.61
C ILE A 122 -29.84 9.61 -31.00
N ALA A 123 -30.35 10.77 -30.60
CA ALA A 123 -31.65 11.29 -31.03
C ALA A 123 -31.48 12.69 -31.60
N ALA A 124 -32.34 13.06 -32.52
CA ALA A 124 -32.45 14.46 -32.96
C ALA A 124 -32.92 15.31 -31.75
N ASN A 125 -32.27 16.45 -31.53
CA ASN A 125 -32.69 17.36 -30.47
C ASN A 125 -34.05 17.98 -30.81
N VAL A 126 -35.02 17.86 -29.90
CA VAL A 126 -36.37 18.35 -30.10
C VAL A 126 -36.53 19.86 -29.88
N ASP A 127 -35.61 20.47 -29.11
CA ASP A 127 -35.63 21.88 -28.71
C ASP A 127 -34.75 22.79 -29.58
N GLY A 128 -34.08 22.22 -30.61
CA GLY A 128 -33.16 22.96 -31.47
C GLY A 128 -32.55 22.13 -32.58
N GLU A 129 -31.50 22.70 -33.22
CA GLU A 129 -30.68 21.96 -34.20
C GLU A 129 -29.63 21.11 -33.50
N GLY A 130 -29.40 19.89 -33.98
CA GLY A 130 -28.34 19.01 -33.46
C GLY A 130 -28.84 17.67 -32.93
N PHE A 131 -28.02 17.06 -32.09
CA PHE A 131 -28.24 15.69 -31.60
C PHE A 131 -28.04 15.61 -30.09
N ASP A 132 -28.90 14.85 -29.43
CA ASP A 132 -28.69 14.37 -28.07
C ASP A 132 -27.95 13.02 -28.12
N VAL A 133 -26.69 13.00 -27.70
CA VAL A 133 -25.85 11.80 -27.68
C VAL A 133 -25.75 11.31 -26.25
N LYS A 134 -26.22 10.09 -26.02
CA LYS A 134 -26.25 9.44 -24.71
C LYS A 134 -25.38 8.19 -24.71
N LEU A 135 -24.55 8.05 -23.67
CA LEU A 135 -23.76 6.86 -23.44
C LEU A 135 -24.32 6.11 -22.23
N TYR A 136 -24.58 4.85 -22.41
CA TYR A 136 -25.04 3.94 -21.35
C TYR A 136 -23.99 2.88 -21.09
N LEU A 137 -23.84 2.51 -19.83
CA LEU A 137 -23.17 1.29 -19.39
C LEU A 137 -24.28 0.36 -18.86
N ASP A 138 -24.50 -0.77 -19.51
CA ASP A 138 -25.69 -1.59 -19.33
C ASP A 138 -26.97 -0.74 -19.57
N THR A 139 -27.69 -0.46 -18.49
CA THR A 139 -28.90 0.40 -18.50
C THR A 139 -28.66 1.77 -17.86
N GLN A 140 -27.50 2.00 -17.24
CA GLN A 140 -27.19 3.24 -16.53
C GLN A 140 -26.67 4.29 -17.52
N LEU A 141 -27.26 5.48 -17.51
CA LEU A 141 -26.74 6.64 -18.23
C LEU A 141 -25.45 7.12 -17.57
N VAL A 142 -24.33 7.07 -18.28
CA VAL A 142 -23.00 7.48 -17.79
C VAL A 142 -22.49 8.77 -18.41
N ASP A 143 -23.03 9.18 -19.56
CA ASP A 143 -22.75 10.48 -20.19
C ASP A 143 -23.92 10.91 -21.07
N SER A 144 -24.15 12.24 -21.16
CA SER A 144 -25.17 12.82 -22.03
C SER A 144 -24.71 14.19 -22.51
N GLN A 145 -24.68 14.37 -23.83
CA GLN A 145 -24.23 15.60 -24.47
C GLN A 145 -25.21 16.01 -25.58
N THR A 146 -25.49 17.31 -25.69
CA THR A 146 -26.24 17.89 -26.80
C THR A 146 -25.26 18.66 -27.68
N VAL A 147 -25.12 18.27 -28.96
CA VAL A 147 -24.09 18.80 -29.85
C VAL A 147 -24.66 19.00 -31.27
N ALA A 148 -24.08 19.93 -32.02
CA ALA A 148 -24.43 20.14 -33.41
C ALA A 148 -23.84 19.05 -34.34
N SER A 149 -22.64 18.55 -34.00
CA SER A 149 -21.93 17.55 -34.81
C SER A 149 -21.03 16.66 -33.89
N ALA A 150 -20.48 15.58 -34.47
CA ALA A 150 -19.56 14.71 -33.77
C ALA A 150 -18.28 15.41 -33.31
N ALA A 151 -17.82 16.46 -34.01
CA ALA A 151 -16.65 17.23 -33.69
C ALA A 151 -16.81 18.05 -32.37
N ASP A 152 -18.04 18.29 -31.97
CA ASP A 152 -18.36 19.06 -30.74
C ASP A 152 -18.44 18.16 -29.49
N LEU A 153 -18.38 16.83 -29.65
CA LEU A 153 -18.41 15.88 -28.55
C LEU A 153 -17.15 16.02 -27.66
N LYS A 154 -17.37 16.20 -26.36
CA LYS A 154 -16.31 16.32 -25.35
C LYS A 154 -15.90 14.94 -24.86
N GLU A 155 -14.63 14.82 -24.55
CA GLU A 155 -14.11 13.62 -23.89
C GLU A 155 -14.83 13.33 -22.56
N ASN A 156 -14.98 12.03 -22.27
CA ASN A 156 -15.49 11.53 -21.00
C ASN A 156 -14.59 10.41 -20.46
N ALA A 157 -14.94 9.82 -19.33
CA ALA A 157 -14.16 8.75 -18.71
C ALA A 157 -14.26 7.39 -19.44
N TRP A 158 -15.20 7.21 -20.34
CA TRP A 158 -15.60 5.90 -20.88
C TRP A 158 -15.13 5.65 -22.29
N VAL A 159 -15.30 6.64 -23.17
CA VAL A 159 -15.05 6.49 -24.59
C VAL A 159 -14.24 7.65 -25.17
N THR A 160 -13.54 7.35 -26.25
CA THR A 160 -13.05 8.33 -27.20
C THR A 160 -14.01 8.36 -28.38
N TRP A 161 -14.57 9.53 -28.68
CA TRP A 161 -15.51 9.72 -29.78
C TRP A 161 -14.81 9.68 -31.14
N LYS A 162 -15.51 9.13 -32.13
CA LYS A 162 -15.08 9.12 -33.55
C LYS A 162 -15.72 10.27 -34.29
N GLU A 163 -15.01 10.87 -35.23
CA GLU A 163 -15.51 11.95 -36.10
C GLU A 163 -16.42 11.41 -37.21
N THR A 164 -17.44 10.61 -36.85
CA THR A 164 -18.41 10.03 -37.77
C THR A 164 -19.70 10.85 -37.71
N ALA A 165 -20.33 11.08 -38.85
CA ALA A 165 -21.61 11.78 -38.87
C ALA A 165 -22.64 11.14 -37.95
N LEU A 166 -23.27 11.96 -37.11
CA LEU A 166 -24.27 11.49 -36.16
C LEU A 166 -25.57 11.17 -36.87
N GLU A 167 -26.07 9.96 -36.67
CA GLU A 167 -27.37 9.50 -37.19
C GLU A 167 -28.22 9.01 -36.01
N ALA A 168 -29.53 9.31 -36.06
CA ALA A 168 -30.45 8.89 -35.01
C ALA A 168 -30.46 7.35 -34.87
N THR A 169 -30.21 6.87 -33.64
CA THR A 169 -30.24 5.44 -33.33
C THR A 169 -30.71 5.20 -31.89
N ALA A 170 -31.53 4.18 -31.71
CA ALA A 170 -32.01 3.79 -30.37
C ALA A 170 -30.92 3.21 -29.46
N GLY A 171 -29.79 2.78 -30.04
CA GLY A 171 -28.62 2.30 -29.28
C GLY A 171 -27.77 1.36 -30.11
N VAL A 172 -26.49 1.70 -30.27
CA VAL A 172 -25.45 0.86 -30.89
C VAL A 172 -24.47 0.43 -29.82
N PRO A 173 -24.41 -0.88 -29.45
CA PRO A 173 -23.45 -1.36 -28.49
C PRO A 173 -22.02 -1.26 -29.05
N LEU A 174 -21.03 -1.08 -28.16
CA LEU A 174 -19.65 -1.34 -28.52
C LEU A 174 -19.38 -2.85 -28.48
N ALA A 175 -18.43 -3.33 -29.25
CA ALA A 175 -18.10 -4.75 -29.35
C ALA A 175 -16.61 -4.97 -29.60
N GLY A 176 -16.12 -6.20 -29.40
CA GLY A 176 -14.73 -6.58 -29.64
C GLY A 176 -13.78 -6.33 -28.48
N GLY A 177 -14.28 -5.86 -27.33
CA GLY A 177 -13.47 -5.71 -26.13
C GLY A 177 -13.06 -7.06 -25.54
N THR A 178 -11.78 -7.20 -25.17
CA THR A 178 -11.22 -8.40 -24.51
C THR A 178 -10.25 -8.01 -23.40
N ASN A 179 -10.17 -8.84 -22.36
CA ASN A 179 -9.22 -8.63 -21.25
C ASN A 179 -7.76 -8.93 -21.65
N GLY A 180 -7.54 -9.62 -22.77
CA GLY A 180 -6.22 -10.15 -23.12
C GLY A 180 -5.86 -11.37 -22.30
N THR A 181 -4.56 -11.61 -22.12
CA THR A 181 -4.03 -12.77 -21.41
C THR A 181 -3.17 -12.32 -20.22
N VAL A 182 -3.10 -13.15 -19.18
CA VAL A 182 -2.23 -12.97 -18.03
C VAL A 182 -1.16 -14.04 -18.07
N ASN A 183 0.10 -13.63 -18.01
CA ASN A 183 1.27 -14.51 -18.00
C ASN A 183 2.41 -13.88 -17.17
N GLY A 184 3.53 -14.60 -17.02
CA GLY A 184 4.68 -14.11 -16.25
C GLY A 184 5.26 -12.78 -16.72
N GLU A 185 5.18 -12.46 -18.01
CA GLU A 185 5.67 -11.18 -18.54
C GLU A 185 4.83 -9.99 -18.07
N VAL A 186 3.52 -10.18 -17.92
CA VAL A 186 2.62 -9.14 -17.42
C VAL A 186 2.89 -8.87 -15.94
N HIS A 187 3.12 -9.91 -15.15
CA HIS A 187 3.55 -9.79 -13.76
C HIS A 187 4.91 -9.09 -13.66
N GLN A 188 5.86 -9.42 -14.53
CA GLN A 188 7.16 -8.75 -14.56
C GLN A 188 7.03 -7.25 -14.88
N LYS A 189 6.19 -6.88 -15.85
CA LYS A 189 5.93 -5.45 -16.16
C LYS A 189 5.37 -4.68 -14.97
N TYR A 190 4.46 -5.28 -14.22
CA TYR A 190 3.97 -4.69 -12.97
C TYR A 190 5.12 -4.45 -11.98
N LEU A 191 5.96 -5.46 -11.76
CA LEU A 191 7.08 -5.37 -10.83
C LEU A 191 8.12 -4.32 -11.28
N ASP A 192 8.39 -4.22 -12.58
CA ASP A 192 9.29 -3.21 -13.13
C ASP A 192 8.76 -1.77 -12.89
N LEU A 193 7.45 -1.56 -13.06
CA LEU A 193 6.83 -0.27 -12.77
C LEU A 193 6.84 0.04 -11.26
N LEU A 194 6.62 -0.98 -10.44
CA LEU A 194 6.55 -0.85 -8.98
C LEU A 194 7.89 -0.38 -8.35
N GLU A 195 9.02 -0.60 -9.00
CA GLU A 195 10.33 -0.10 -8.52
C GLU A 195 10.36 1.41 -8.24
N SER A 196 9.50 2.17 -8.90
CA SER A 196 9.41 3.63 -8.75
C SER A 196 8.43 4.10 -7.67
N TYR A 197 7.76 3.17 -6.98
CA TYR A 197 6.74 3.49 -5.99
C TYR A 197 7.16 3.05 -4.59
N THR A 198 6.79 3.85 -3.60
CA THR A 198 6.99 3.50 -2.18
C THR A 198 5.71 2.90 -1.62
N VAL A 199 5.81 1.69 -1.08
CA VAL A 199 4.69 0.93 -0.51
C VAL A 199 5.09 0.28 0.80
N ASN A 200 4.13 -0.05 1.65
CA ASN A 200 4.36 -0.82 2.88
C ASN A 200 4.26 -2.33 2.62
N THR A 201 3.29 -2.73 1.78
CA THR A 201 3.10 -4.13 1.40
C THR A 201 2.74 -4.26 -0.07
N ILE A 202 3.10 -5.38 -0.64
CA ILE A 202 2.62 -5.82 -1.95
C ILE A 202 1.97 -7.20 -1.82
N GLY A 203 1.10 -7.55 -2.75
CA GLY A 203 0.56 -8.91 -2.82
C GLY A 203 0.17 -9.30 -4.22
N ALA A 204 -0.02 -10.60 -4.42
CA ALA A 204 -0.56 -11.16 -5.65
C ALA A 204 -1.43 -12.37 -5.32
N SER A 205 -2.68 -12.34 -5.75
CA SER A 205 -3.64 -13.44 -5.58
C SER A 205 -3.38 -14.55 -6.61
N VAL A 206 -2.19 -15.14 -6.55
CA VAL A 206 -1.74 -16.19 -7.48
C VAL A 206 -1.58 -17.52 -6.77
N SER A 207 -2.05 -18.59 -7.38
CA SER A 207 -1.85 -19.98 -6.92
C SER A 207 -0.66 -20.67 -7.59
N ASP A 208 -0.14 -20.09 -8.67
CA ASP A 208 1.04 -20.64 -9.35
C ASP A 208 2.32 -20.33 -8.58
N ALA A 209 3.02 -21.40 -8.18
CA ALA A 209 4.25 -21.29 -7.40
C ALA A 209 5.40 -20.56 -8.13
N THR A 210 5.43 -20.59 -9.46
CA THR A 210 6.46 -19.92 -10.25
C THR A 210 6.27 -18.42 -10.19
N THR A 211 5.03 -17.97 -10.37
CA THR A 211 4.66 -16.55 -10.26
C THR A 211 4.84 -16.06 -8.82
N ALA A 212 4.42 -16.83 -7.81
CA ALA A 212 4.65 -16.46 -6.40
C ALA A 212 6.15 -16.25 -6.10
N LYS A 213 7.02 -17.15 -6.57
CA LYS A 213 8.49 -17.02 -6.43
C LYS A 213 9.06 -15.79 -7.16
N LEU A 214 8.46 -15.36 -8.26
CA LEU A 214 8.85 -14.13 -8.96
C LEU A 214 8.69 -12.91 -8.03
N TYR A 215 7.55 -12.81 -7.33
CA TYR A 215 7.29 -11.74 -6.35
C TYR A 215 8.23 -11.83 -5.15
N ALA A 216 8.46 -13.02 -4.64
CA ALA A 216 9.39 -13.23 -3.53
C ALA A 216 10.83 -12.80 -3.90
N ALA A 217 11.30 -13.18 -5.10
CA ALA A 217 12.61 -12.78 -5.62
C ALA A 217 12.71 -11.26 -5.82
N PHE A 218 11.65 -10.64 -6.32
CA PHE A 218 11.54 -9.19 -6.46
C PHE A 218 11.65 -8.50 -5.09
N ALA A 219 10.84 -8.91 -4.10
CA ALA A 219 10.88 -8.36 -2.76
C ALA A 219 12.28 -8.48 -2.15
N LYS A 220 12.91 -9.66 -2.27
CA LYS A 220 14.27 -9.88 -1.79
C LYS A 220 15.29 -8.97 -2.47
N ARG A 221 15.23 -8.80 -3.79
CA ARG A 221 16.11 -7.91 -4.52
C ARG A 221 15.94 -6.46 -4.10
N MET A 222 14.69 -5.99 -3.98
CA MET A 222 14.40 -4.62 -3.58
C MET A 222 14.88 -4.33 -2.16
N ARG A 223 14.62 -5.23 -1.22
CA ARG A 223 15.03 -5.07 0.19
C ARG A 223 16.54 -5.14 0.37
N ASP A 224 17.19 -6.15 -0.23
CA ASP A 224 18.61 -6.46 0.07
C ASP A 224 19.57 -5.67 -0.81
N LYS A 225 19.19 -5.31 -2.04
CA LYS A 225 20.11 -4.67 -3.01
C LYS A 225 19.77 -3.22 -3.32
N VAL A 226 18.48 -2.87 -3.34
CA VAL A 226 18.03 -1.49 -3.66
C VAL A 226 17.82 -0.68 -2.38
N GLY A 227 17.44 -1.34 -1.27
CA GLY A 227 17.19 -0.69 0.01
C GLY A 227 15.73 -0.24 0.21
N ALA A 228 14.84 -0.53 -0.75
CA ALA A 228 13.41 -0.30 -0.59
C ALA A 228 12.79 -1.39 0.30
N LYS A 229 12.26 -1.02 1.45
CA LYS A 229 11.75 -1.94 2.48
C LYS A 229 10.22 -2.01 2.42
N PHE A 230 9.70 -3.19 2.14
CA PHE A 230 8.29 -3.57 2.16
C PHE A 230 8.18 -5.09 2.30
N GLN A 231 7.02 -5.63 2.65
CA GLN A 231 6.80 -7.07 2.67
C GLN A 231 5.88 -7.51 1.52
N ALA A 232 6.13 -8.71 0.99
CA ALA A 232 5.29 -9.35 -0.03
C ALA A 232 4.39 -10.40 0.61
N VAL A 233 3.08 -10.26 0.44
CA VAL A 233 2.06 -11.20 0.92
C VAL A 233 1.71 -12.16 -0.21
N LEU A 234 2.02 -13.43 -0.05
CA LEU A 234 1.91 -14.45 -1.10
C LEU A 234 1.24 -15.72 -0.57
N TYR A 235 0.48 -16.36 -1.42
CA TYR A 235 -0.16 -17.63 -1.08
C TYR A 235 0.82 -18.81 -1.24
N ASN A 236 0.92 -19.65 -0.21
CA ASN A 236 1.71 -20.90 -0.19
C ASN A 236 3.13 -20.74 -0.77
N CYS A 237 3.83 -19.68 -0.33
CA CYS A 237 5.18 -19.31 -0.80
C CYS A 237 6.19 -19.30 0.34
N ALA A 238 6.61 -20.48 0.77
CA ALA A 238 7.61 -20.69 1.82
C ALA A 238 9.03 -20.51 1.24
N VAL A 239 9.59 -19.30 1.35
CA VAL A 239 10.91 -18.95 0.78
C VAL A 239 11.98 -18.65 1.82
N ASP A 240 11.67 -18.88 3.12
CA ASP A 240 12.60 -18.68 4.24
C ASP A 240 13.24 -17.26 4.23
N TYR A 241 12.38 -16.26 4.24
CA TYR A 241 12.80 -14.87 4.14
C TYR A 241 11.81 -13.92 4.86
N GLU A 242 12.32 -12.99 5.68
CA GLU A 242 11.54 -12.06 6.49
C GLU A 242 10.72 -11.05 5.67
N GLY A 243 11.09 -10.81 4.43
CA GLY A 243 10.36 -9.92 3.51
C GLY A 243 9.17 -10.55 2.82
N VAL A 244 8.81 -11.81 3.16
CA VAL A 244 7.67 -12.53 2.58
C VAL A 244 6.77 -13.10 3.66
N ILE A 245 5.49 -12.74 3.60
CA ILE A 245 4.42 -13.30 4.43
C ILE A 245 3.76 -14.43 3.65
N ASN A 246 3.88 -15.64 4.18
CA ASN A 246 3.41 -16.87 3.53
C ASN A 246 2.00 -17.23 4.02
N VAL A 247 0.97 -16.79 3.31
CA VAL A 247 -0.43 -17.06 3.66
C VAL A 247 -0.84 -18.48 3.27
N LYS A 248 -1.50 -19.19 4.19
CA LYS A 248 -1.88 -20.60 4.00
C LYS A 248 -3.29 -20.82 3.48
N ASN A 249 -4.28 -20.04 3.91
CA ASN A 249 -5.70 -20.37 3.70
C ASN A 249 -6.13 -20.39 2.22
N SER A 250 -6.01 -19.28 1.51
CA SER A 250 -6.46 -19.13 0.12
C SER A 250 -5.74 -17.95 -0.56
N PRO A 251 -5.54 -18.00 -1.89
CA PRO A 251 -5.09 -16.83 -2.64
C PRO A 251 -6.10 -15.65 -2.60
N ASP A 252 -7.38 -15.94 -2.37
CA ASP A 252 -8.44 -14.92 -2.36
C ASP A 252 -8.38 -14.01 -1.12
N VAL A 253 -7.77 -14.47 -0.02
CA VAL A 253 -7.61 -13.66 1.20
C VAL A 253 -6.39 -12.74 1.13
N ILE A 254 -5.53 -12.87 0.14
CA ILE A 254 -4.33 -12.05 -0.03
C ILE A 254 -4.64 -10.55 0.00
N PRO A 255 -5.66 -10.02 -0.71
CA PRO A 255 -5.97 -8.59 -0.67
C PRO A 255 -6.23 -8.07 0.74
N TRP A 256 -6.98 -8.83 1.56
CA TRP A 256 -7.25 -8.46 2.95
C TRP A 256 -5.96 -8.42 3.78
N VAL A 257 -5.13 -9.47 3.69
CA VAL A 257 -3.85 -9.52 4.43
C VAL A 257 -2.92 -8.39 3.99
N VAL A 258 -2.86 -8.07 2.68
CA VAL A 258 -2.08 -6.93 2.15
C VAL A 258 -2.54 -5.62 2.76
N GLY A 259 -3.85 -5.38 2.80
CA GLY A 259 -4.43 -4.19 3.41
C GLY A 259 -4.13 -4.10 4.91
N LEU A 260 -4.36 -5.19 5.64
CA LEU A 260 -4.11 -5.29 7.08
C LEU A 260 -2.66 -4.98 7.44
N GLU A 261 -1.72 -5.65 6.77
CA GLU A 261 -0.28 -5.48 7.02
C GLU A 261 0.24 -4.09 6.60
N ALA A 262 -0.32 -3.52 5.51
CA ALA A 262 0.00 -2.16 5.11
C ALA A 262 -0.40 -1.14 6.18
N ALA A 263 -1.59 -1.28 6.75
CA ALA A 263 -2.18 -0.35 7.69
C ALA A 263 -1.69 -0.55 9.13
N CYS A 264 -1.19 -1.75 9.47
CA CYS A 264 -0.73 -2.07 10.81
C CYS A 264 0.40 -1.12 11.24
N GLY A 265 0.22 -0.48 12.40
CA GLY A 265 1.19 0.45 12.97
C GLY A 265 2.47 -0.24 13.45
N VAL A 266 3.55 0.51 13.59
CA VAL A 266 4.83 -0.01 14.10
C VAL A 266 4.77 -0.48 15.56
N ASN A 267 3.83 0.05 16.33
CA ASN A 267 3.57 -0.30 17.73
C ASN A 267 2.44 -1.33 17.91
N ALA A 268 2.02 -1.98 16.82
CA ALA A 268 0.91 -2.92 16.81
C ALA A 268 1.30 -4.22 16.11
N THR A 269 0.52 -5.27 16.34
CA THR A 269 0.62 -6.56 15.66
C THR A 269 -0.71 -6.93 15.03
N CYS A 270 -0.66 -7.68 13.94
CA CYS A 270 -1.82 -8.31 13.33
C CYS A 270 -2.22 -9.63 14.03
N THR A 271 -1.42 -10.13 14.98
CA THR A 271 -1.78 -11.31 15.78
C THR A 271 -3.15 -11.12 16.45
N ASN A 272 -4.01 -12.12 16.32
CA ASN A 272 -5.38 -12.12 16.85
C ASN A 272 -6.32 -11.05 16.23
N ALA A 273 -5.94 -10.39 15.14
CA ALA A 273 -6.83 -9.48 14.38
C ALA A 273 -8.03 -10.28 13.86
N ILE A 274 -9.23 -9.70 14.00
CA ILE A 274 -10.47 -10.30 13.50
C ILE A 274 -10.52 -10.11 11.99
N TYR A 275 -10.85 -11.17 11.26
CA TYR A 275 -11.18 -11.05 9.84
C TYR A 275 -12.56 -10.39 9.70
N ASP A 276 -12.58 -9.23 9.09
CA ASP A 276 -13.77 -8.41 8.85
C ASP A 276 -14.11 -8.30 7.35
N GLY A 277 -13.54 -9.19 6.53
CA GLY A 277 -13.82 -9.30 5.11
C GLY A 277 -15.10 -10.07 4.78
N GLU A 278 -15.30 -10.33 3.49
CA GLU A 278 -16.55 -10.89 2.94
C GLU A 278 -16.42 -12.40 2.59
N LEU A 279 -15.21 -12.98 2.62
CA LEU A 279 -14.99 -14.37 2.22
C LEU A 279 -15.35 -15.36 3.33
N GLU A 280 -15.88 -16.51 2.95
CA GLU A 280 -15.90 -17.69 3.81
C GLU A 280 -14.49 -18.31 3.85
N ILE A 281 -13.81 -18.21 4.99
CA ILE A 281 -12.46 -18.73 5.17
C ILE A 281 -12.53 -20.17 5.69
N ASP A 282 -11.85 -21.10 5.02
CA ASP A 282 -11.64 -22.43 5.57
C ASP A 282 -10.68 -22.37 6.77
N THR A 283 -11.22 -22.69 7.95
CA THR A 283 -10.53 -22.68 9.24
C THR A 283 -10.50 -24.05 9.91
N ALA A 284 -10.76 -25.13 9.15
CA ALA A 284 -10.83 -26.48 9.66
C ALA A 284 -9.43 -27.06 9.98
N TYR A 285 -8.74 -26.44 10.94
CA TYR A 285 -7.42 -26.88 11.39
C TYR A 285 -7.48 -27.52 12.78
N THR A 286 -6.72 -28.60 12.98
CA THR A 286 -6.40 -29.13 14.30
C THR A 286 -5.33 -28.29 14.97
N GLN A 287 -5.25 -28.33 16.32
CA GLN A 287 -4.21 -27.62 17.07
C GLN A 287 -2.79 -27.97 16.55
N THR A 288 -2.51 -29.25 16.30
CA THR A 288 -1.21 -29.70 15.77
C THR A 288 -0.90 -29.08 14.40
N GLN A 289 -1.91 -28.92 13.53
CA GLN A 289 -1.72 -28.26 12.23
C GLN A 289 -1.40 -26.78 12.40
N LEU A 290 -2.07 -26.08 13.33
CA LEU A 290 -1.78 -24.67 13.65
C LEU A 290 -0.37 -24.51 14.22
N GLU A 291 0.04 -25.36 15.18
CA GLU A 291 1.41 -25.36 15.72
C GLU A 291 2.48 -25.59 14.65
N ASN A 292 2.22 -26.52 13.73
CA ASN A 292 3.12 -26.81 12.61
C ASN A 292 3.17 -25.63 11.61
N ALA A 293 2.05 -24.98 11.36
CA ALA A 293 1.98 -23.82 10.49
C ALA A 293 2.84 -22.65 11.02
N VAL A 294 2.73 -22.36 12.32
CA VAL A 294 3.59 -21.34 12.96
C VAL A 294 5.08 -21.72 12.84
N LYS A 295 5.45 -22.97 13.12
CA LYS A 295 6.84 -23.44 12.98
C LYS A 295 7.35 -23.41 11.52
N ALA A 296 6.45 -23.50 10.56
CA ALA A 296 6.76 -23.40 9.13
C ALA A 296 6.76 -21.96 8.58
N GLY A 297 6.54 -20.96 9.44
CA GLY A 297 6.46 -19.55 9.01
C GLY A 297 5.22 -19.27 8.14
N GLU A 298 4.10 -19.92 8.42
CA GLU A 298 2.85 -19.75 7.71
C GLU A 298 1.92 -18.78 8.47
N PHE A 299 1.47 -17.75 7.77
CA PHE A 299 0.43 -16.85 8.24
C PHE A 299 -0.93 -17.50 8.02
N VAL A 300 -1.69 -17.71 9.09
CA VAL A 300 -2.92 -18.52 9.07
C VAL A 300 -4.07 -17.76 9.73
N LEU A 301 -5.22 -17.78 9.07
CA LEU A 301 -6.50 -17.41 9.66
C LEU A 301 -7.16 -18.67 10.23
N HIS A 302 -7.61 -18.60 11.50
CA HIS A 302 -8.20 -19.73 12.21
C HIS A 302 -9.46 -19.32 12.98
N SER A 303 -10.24 -20.30 13.42
CA SER A 303 -11.48 -20.08 14.17
C SER A 303 -11.19 -19.89 15.65
N VAL A 304 -11.73 -18.82 16.24
CA VAL A 304 -11.75 -18.57 17.70
C VAL A 304 -13.20 -18.30 18.11
N GLY A 305 -13.85 -19.31 18.65
CA GLY A 305 -15.29 -19.21 18.93
C GLY A 305 -16.09 -19.09 17.64
N THR A 306 -16.74 -17.96 17.44
CA THR A 306 -17.55 -17.66 16.23
C THR A 306 -16.82 -16.72 15.26
N GLU A 307 -15.60 -16.32 15.57
CA GLU A 307 -14.83 -15.38 14.78
C GLU A 307 -13.67 -16.05 14.07
N VAL A 308 -13.31 -15.54 12.92
CA VAL A 308 -12.08 -15.89 12.22
C VAL A 308 -11.02 -14.86 12.59
N ARG A 309 -9.83 -15.31 13.00
CA ARG A 309 -8.77 -14.44 13.47
C ARG A 309 -7.41 -14.85 12.91
N VAL A 310 -6.48 -13.89 12.84
CA VAL A 310 -5.08 -14.16 12.56
C VAL A 310 -4.46 -14.93 13.72
N LEU A 311 -3.82 -16.07 13.43
CA LEU A 311 -3.17 -16.90 14.44
C LEU A 311 -1.94 -16.20 15.03
N GLU A 312 -0.96 -15.90 14.17
CA GLU A 312 0.27 -15.19 14.52
C GLU A 312 0.70 -14.28 13.36
N ASP A 313 1.19 -13.10 13.69
CA ASP A 313 1.71 -12.11 12.75
C ASP A 313 3.17 -12.39 12.42
N ILE A 314 3.39 -13.38 11.56
CA ILE A 314 4.71 -13.91 11.23
C ILE A 314 4.96 -13.95 9.72
N ASN A 315 6.25 -13.96 9.37
CA ASN A 315 6.72 -14.10 8.00
C ASN A 315 7.29 -15.51 7.73
N SER A 316 7.77 -15.72 6.51
CA SER A 316 8.25 -17.04 6.06
C SER A 316 9.67 -17.41 6.54
N LEU A 317 10.33 -16.59 7.35
CA LEU A 317 11.66 -16.89 7.89
C LEU A 317 11.56 -18.04 8.91
N VAL A 318 12.30 -19.10 8.70
CA VAL A 318 12.36 -20.25 9.61
C VAL A 318 13.81 -20.62 10.00
N THR A 319 14.77 -20.32 9.14
CA THR A 319 16.18 -20.56 9.42
C THR A 319 16.78 -19.39 10.19
N LEU A 320 17.15 -19.64 11.45
CA LEU A 320 17.76 -18.63 12.32
C LEU A 320 19.29 -18.63 12.15
N THR A 321 19.88 -17.45 12.24
CA THR A 321 21.32 -17.22 12.16
C THR A 321 21.78 -16.33 13.32
N GLU A 322 23.10 -16.11 13.48
CA GLU A 322 23.61 -15.15 14.46
C GLU A 322 23.12 -13.73 14.22
N ASP A 323 22.94 -13.34 12.94
CA ASP A 323 22.47 -12.01 12.53
C ASP A 323 20.95 -11.88 12.53
N LYS A 324 20.21 -13.01 12.41
CA LYS A 324 18.74 -13.05 12.34
C LYS A 324 18.22 -14.10 13.33
N ASN A 325 17.90 -13.65 14.51
CA ASN A 325 17.31 -14.47 15.57
C ASN A 325 15.77 -14.59 15.39
N GLU A 326 15.09 -15.21 16.33
CA GLU A 326 13.64 -15.42 16.32
C GLU A 326 12.80 -14.13 16.23
N LEU A 327 13.33 -12.97 16.66
CA LEU A 327 12.62 -11.70 16.53
C LEU A 327 12.33 -11.32 15.08
N PHE A 328 13.20 -11.74 14.15
CA PHE A 328 13.02 -11.49 12.72
C PHE A 328 11.88 -12.31 12.08
N GLN A 329 11.32 -13.29 12.79
CA GLN A 329 10.13 -14.02 12.36
C GLN A 329 8.84 -13.21 12.55
N SER A 330 8.85 -12.21 13.44
CA SER A 330 7.69 -11.34 13.70
C SER A 330 7.58 -10.22 12.66
N ASN A 331 6.42 -10.10 12.04
CA ASN A 331 6.15 -8.97 11.13
C ASN A 331 6.14 -7.63 11.86
N GLN A 332 5.73 -7.58 13.14
CA GLN A 332 5.83 -6.36 13.96
C GLN A 332 7.28 -5.88 14.05
N THR A 333 8.23 -6.79 14.31
CA THR A 333 9.65 -6.46 14.31
C THR A 333 10.11 -5.93 12.97
N ILE A 334 9.75 -6.60 11.87
CA ILE A 334 10.13 -6.19 10.52
C ILE A 334 9.54 -4.82 10.16
N ARG A 335 8.30 -4.54 10.58
CA ARG A 335 7.68 -3.21 10.38
C ARG A 335 8.47 -2.08 11.04
N VAL A 336 8.94 -2.29 12.27
CA VAL A 336 9.78 -1.29 12.98
C VAL A 336 11.10 -1.08 12.24
N LEU A 337 11.79 -2.15 11.87
CA LEU A 337 13.05 -2.09 11.14
C LEU A 337 12.90 -1.44 9.76
N ASP A 338 11.86 -1.78 9.03
CA ASP A 338 11.54 -1.21 7.72
C ASP A 338 11.21 0.29 7.84
N GLN A 339 10.46 0.68 8.87
CA GLN A 339 10.15 2.09 9.16
C GLN A 339 11.43 2.89 9.41
N ILE A 340 12.31 2.41 10.29
CA ILE A 340 13.61 3.05 10.59
C ILE A 340 14.41 3.19 9.29
N ALA A 341 14.55 2.11 8.52
CA ALA A 341 15.35 2.11 7.30
C ALA A 341 14.84 3.11 6.27
N MET A 342 13.52 3.14 6.02
CA MET A 342 12.92 4.02 5.03
C MET A 342 12.91 5.50 5.47
N ASP A 343 12.61 5.77 6.73
CA ASP A 343 12.58 7.14 7.26
C ASP A 343 13.99 7.76 7.30
N ILE A 344 14.99 7.01 7.75
CA ILE A 344 16.37 7.49 7.78
C ILE A 344 16.93 7.66 6.36
N ALA A 345 16.61 6.74 5.43
CA ALA A 345 16.98 6.91 4.02
C ALA A 345 16.34 8.16 3.40
N SER A 346 15.06 8.39 3.66
CA SER A 346 14.33 9.59 3.22
C SER A 346 14.91 10.86 3.81
N LEU A 347 15.16 10.87 5.13
CA LEU A 347 15.79 11.96 5.84
C LEU A 347 17.17 12.30 5.23
N PHE A 348 18.01 11.28 5.04
CA PHE A 348 19.35 11.46 4.48
C PHE A 348 19.29 12.05 3.06
N ASN A 349 18.45 11.50 2.19
CA ASN A 349 18.29 11.97 0.81
C ASN A 349 17.73 13.38 0.72
N THR A 350 16.79 13.75 1.59
CA THR A 350 16.13 15.06 1.54
C THR A 350 16.94 16.16 2.20
N LYS A 351 17.63 15.89 3.29
CA LYS A 351 18.31 16.91 4.10
C LYS A 351 19.82 16.93 3.95
N TYR A 352 20.47 15.76 3.81
CA TYR A 352 21.93 15.62 3.90
C TYR A 352 22.62 15.39 2.56
N HIS A 353 22.09 14.52 1.73
CA HIS A 353 22.74 14.08 0.50
C HIS A 353 23.01 15.25 -0.46
N GLY A 354 24.29 15.56 -0.68
CA GLY A 354 24.73 16.67 -1.53
C GLY A 354 24.49 18.08 -0.96
N LYS A 355 23.96 18.21 0.25
CA LYS A 355 23.58 19.51 0.86
C LYS A 355 24.39 19.86 2.10
N VAL A 356 24.67 18.90 2.98
CA VAL A 356 25.38 19.11 4.24
C VAL A 356 26.81 18.59 4.11
N GLN A 357 27.77 19.38 4.63
CA GLN A 357 29.19 18.99 4.59
C GLN A 357 29.46 17.85 5.59
N ASN A 358 30.28 16.87 5.18
CA ASN A 358 30.73 15.79 6.05
C ASN A 358 31.86 16.28 6.97
N ASN A 359 31.51 17.12 7.93
CA ASN A 359 32.35 17.59 9.02
C ASN A 359 31.68 17.25 10.37
N GLU A 360 32.32 17.59 11.46
CA GLU A 360 31.83 17.30 12.80
C GLU A 360 30.40 17.87 13.02
N SER A 361 30.18 19.15 12.65
CA SER A 361 28.85 19.79 12.80
C SER A 361 27.76 19.12 11.95
N GLY A 362 28.08 18.70 10.72
CA GLY A 362 27.18 17.97 9.85
C GLY A 362 26.79 16.59 10.41
N ARG A 363 27.77 15.88 10.98
CA ARG A 363 27.53 14.58 11.64
C ARG A 363 26.71 14.70 12.92
N VAL A 364 27.00 15.71 13.76
CA VAL A 364 26.17 16.03 14.93
C VAL A 364 24.73 16.37 14.54
N SER A 365 24.52 17.09 13.44
CA SER A 365 23.15 17.36 12.94
C SER A 365 22.43 16.07 12.55
N LEU A 366 23.10 15.16 11.83
CA LEU A 366 22.54 13.85 11.45
C LEU A 366 22.21 12.99 12.67
N TRP A 367 23.13 12.95 13.65
CA TRP A 367 22.93 12.26 14.91
C TRP A 367 21.67 12.77 15.65
N ASN A 368 21.50 14.09 15.77
CA ASN A 368 20.32 14.69 16.40
C ASN A 368 19.00 14.30 15.71
N ASP A 369 19.01 14.25 14.37
CA ASP A 369 17.82 13.88 13.62
C ASP A 369 17.46 12.39 13.79
N ILE A 370 18.47 11.49 13.79
CA ILE A 370 18.27 10.06 14.05
C ILE A 370 17.77 9.85 15.49
N ALA A 371 18.41 10.47 16.47
CA ALA A 371 17.98 10.38 17.87
C ALA A 371 16.55 10.92 18.07
N SER A 372 16.18 12.02 17.38
CA SER A 372 14.82 12.55 17.41
C SER A 372 13.80 11.59 16.80
N HIS A 373 14.15 10.90 15.72
CA HIS A 373 13.31 9.87 15.11
C HIS A 373 13.06 8.71 16.07
N HIS A 374 14.11 8.19 16.73
CA HIS A 374 13.98 7.08 17.67
C HIS A 374 13.18 7.43 18.92
N LYS A 375 13.32 8.66 19.42
CA LYS A 375 12.43 9.16 20.49
C LYS A 375 10.95 9.17 20.11
N GLN A 376 10.62 9.41 18.84
CA GLN A 376 9.23 9.31 18.38
C GLN A 376 8.76 7.85 18.34
N LEU A 377 9.61 6.89 17.90
CA LEU A 377 9.30 5.46 17.97
C LEU A 377 9.13 4.98 19.42
N GLU A 378 9.94 5.46 20.34
CA GLU A 378 9.81 5.16 21.79
C GLU A 378 8.50 5.73 22.36
N GLN A 379 8.15 6.97 22.03
CA GLN A 379 6.88 7.59 22.44
C GLN A 379 5.65 6.84 21.91
N LEU A 380 5.75 6.20 20.76
CA LEU A 380 4.72 5.31 20.21
C LEU A 380 4.71 3.92 20.86
N GLY A 381 5.76 3.56 21.61
CA GLY A 381 5.92 2.22 22.17
C GLY A 381 6.36 1.17 21.16
N ALA A 382 6.99 1.56 20.05
CA ALA A 382 7.55 0.64 19.05
C ALA A 382 8.95 0.14 19.46
N ILE A 383 9.69 0.97 20.19
CA ILE A 383 10.97 0.62 20.83
C ILE A 383 10.93 1.05 22.29
N GLU A 384 11.86 0.54 23.10
CA GLU A 384 12.00 0.88 24.52
C GLU A 384 13.45 1.11 24.94
N ASN A 385 13.62 1.82 26.07
CA ASN A 385 14.91 2.06 26.71
C ASN A 385 15.95 2.74 25.78
N PHE A 386 15.48 3.59 24.86
CA PHE A 386 16.35 4.28 23.93
C PHE A 386 17.16 5.36 24.64
N SER A 387 18.49 5.32 24.46
CA SER A 387 19.41 6.36 24.85
C SER A 387 20.05 7.03 23.65
N GLU A 388 20.31 8.32 23.72
CA GLU A 388 21.04 9.03 22.66
C GLU A 388 22.44 8.45 22.42
N ASP A 389 23.04 7.77 23.43
CA ASP A 389 24.33 7.08 23.32
C ASP A 389 24.24 5.78 22.48
N ASP A 390 23.04 5.29 22.20
CA ASP A 390 22.84 4.12 21.34
C ASP A 390 23.04 4.43 19.85
N VAL A 391 23.08 5.72 19.50
CA VAL A 391 23.38 6.19 18.14
C VAL A 391 24.75 6.84 18.09
N ALA A 392 25.65 6.34 17.26
CA ALA A 392 26.95 6.93 17.02
C ALA A 392 27.13 7.27 15.53
N VAL A 393 27.43 8.54 15.22
CA VAL A 393 27.66 9.02 13.87
C VAL A 393 29.13 9.42 13.69
N SER A 394 29.85 8.71 12.86
CA SER A 394 31.28 8.89 12.61
C SER A 394 31.58 9.14 11.12
N ALA A 395 32.81 9.54 10.82
CA ALA A 395 33.27 9.59 9.43
C ALA A 395 33.37 8.17 8.87
N GLY A 396 32.87 7.97 7.66
CA GLY A 396 33.04 6.72 6.93
C GLY A 396 34.48 6.54 6.43
N SER A 397 34.74 5.38 5.85
CA SER A 397 36.06 5.05 5.23
C SER A 397 36.40 5.99 4.06
N GLU A 398 35.41 6.46 3.35
CA GLU A 398 35.54 7.41 2.27
C GLU A 398 35.25 8.84 2.76
N LYS A 399 35.97 9.85 2.21
CA LYS A 399 35.83 11.26 2.61
C LYS A 399 34.39 11.80 2.55
N ARG A 400 33.55 11.25 1.66
CA ARG A 400 32.14 11.62 1.51
C ARG A 400 31.18 10.69 2.23
N GLY A 401 31.69 9.60 2.81
CA GLY A 401 30.90 8.63 3.56
C GLY A 401 30.71 9.02 5.01
N VAL A 402 29.57 8.66 5.57
CA VAL A 402 29.24 8.73 6.98
C VAL A 402 28.89 7.30 7.43
N TYR A 403 29.37 6.91 8.59
CA TYR A 403 29.06 5.64 9.23
C TYR A 403 28.21 5.88 10.47
N VAL A 404 27.12 5.12 10.61
CA VAL A 404 26.22 5.17 11.74
C VAL A 404 26.17 3.80 12.39
N GLU A 405 26.43 3.73 13.67
CA GLU A 405 26.07 2.62 14.55
C GLU A 405 24.79 2.99 15.30
N ASP A 406 23.82 2.09 15.27
CA ASP A 406 22.48 2.32 15.81
C ASP A 406 21.99 1.07 16.51
N LYS A 407 21.54 1.22 17.78
CA LYS A 407 21.04 0.12 18.61
C LYS A 407 19.62 0.45 19.05
N VAL A 408 18.70 -0.46 18.80
CA VAL A 408 17.30 -0.31 19.20
C VAL A 408 16.79 -1.58 19.87
N THR A 409 16.01 -1.42 20.93
CA THR A 409 15.28 -2.51 21.59
C THR A 409 13.83 -2.46 21.13
N ILE A 410 13.42 -3.41 20.30
CA ILE A 410 12.06 -3.45 19.72
C ILE A 410 11.09 -4.00 20.77
N VAL A 411 9.90 -3.40 20.84
CA VAL A 411 8.80 -3.87 21.69
C VAL A 411 7.82 -4.67 20.83
N ASN A 412 7.58 -5.93 21.21
CA ASN A 412 6.55 -6.77 20.61
C ASN A 412 5.35 -6.87 21.54
N ALA A 413 4.15 -7.02 20.95
CA ALA A 413 2.93 -7.23 21.70
C ALA A 413 2.97 -8.58 22.46
N MET A 414 2.28 -8.65 23.59
CA MET A 414 2.16 -9.88 24.37
C MET A 414 1.29 -10.91 23.61
N SER A 415 1.85 -12.08 23.33
CA SER A 415 1.16 -13.19 22.66
C SER A 415 0.90 -14.38 23.58
N GLN A 416 1.64 -14.53 24.69
CA GLN A 416 1.55 -15.68 25.56
C GLN A 416 1.45 -15.26 27.02
N LEU A 417 0.53 -15.86 27.78
CA LEU A 417 0.37 -15.69 29.23
C LEU A 417 0.62 -17.01 29.95
N TYR A 418 1.60 -17.04 30.81
CA TYR A 418 1.83 -18.15 31.74
C TYR A 418 1.48 -17.70 33.14
N MET A 419 0.44 -18.30 33.74
CA MET A 419 -0.05 -17.92 35.07
C MET A 419 -0.19 -19.18 35.95
N THR A 420 0.40 -19.11 37.14
CA THR A 420 0.22 -20.13 38.19
C THR A 420 -0.68 -19.56 39.29
N VAL A 421 -1.82 -20.21 39.54
CA VAL A 421 -2.70 -19.86 40.67
C VAL A 421 -2.49 -20.87 41.79
N VAL A 422 -2.05 -20.37 42.94
CA VAL A 422 -1.93 -21.19 44.17
C VAL A 422 -3.18 -20.98 45.01
N ILE A 423 -3.92 -22.03 45.25
CA ILE A 423 -5.11 -22.01 46.11
C ILE A 423 -4.68 -22.39 47.53
N GLU A 424 -4.76 -21.44 48.46
CA GLU A 424 -4.61 -21.72 49.87
C GLU A 424 -5.91 -22.22 50.47
N ILE A 425 -5.90 -23.43 51.05
CA ILE A 425 -7.03 -23.93 51.78
C ILE A 425 -7.02 -23.21 53.12
N GLY A 426 -7.94 -22.25 53.30
CA GLY A 426 -8.16 -21.58 54.56
C GLY A 426 -8.29 -22.60 55.69
N ARG A 427 -7.53 -22.47 56.80
CA ARG A 427 -7.74 -23.30 57.97
C ARG A 427 -9.14 -23.13 58.46
N ALA A 428 -9.90 -24.21 58.53
CA ALA A 428 -11.17 -24.20 59.26
C ALA A 428 -10.87 -23.75 60.69
N HIS A 429 -11.46 -22.66 61.13
CA HIS A 429 -11.50 -22.32 62.52
C HIS A 429 -12.30 -23.38 63.22
N VAL A 430 -11.62 -24.25 64.02
CA VAL A 430 -12.22 -25.14 65.01
C VAL A 430 -12.58 -24.34 66.25
#